data_7dc7abce85f29c9e8b0b06327d1a7999
#
_entry.id   7dc7abce85f29c9e8b0b06327d1a7999
#
_cell.length_a   1.000
_cell.length_b   1.000
_cell.length_c   1.000
_cell.angle_alpha   90.00
_cell.angle_beta   90.00
_cell.angle_gamma   90.00
#
_symmetry.space_group_name_H-M   'P 1'
#
loop_
_entity.id
_entity.type
_entity.pdbx_description
1 polymer ?
#
loop_
_entity_poly.entity_id
_entity_poly.type
_entity_poly.pdbx_seq_one_letter_code
_entity_poly.pdbx_strand_id
1 'polypeptide(L)'
;MSLLFLLFLLALYQLVTAGLPAFAIVCLTPALALIVLSSFRYRMLVFWVLMGINFLVQWKDFPITGLPTSLYNEVLEIVLLAMAIIDVKESHFERLANVMLLALVCWCLFCILEMLNDTCNLGLQIAAWYSGARMMAFQMLYAFLVFTLYITKPKLLTRYLWVWAALSLFAVFWVWKQKYMGLTTMENAFLQGRGRLTHLLQAGTLIRYWSTYSDAANFGIGIASTAVAFFIFGITARVKTHKYFYLFTSAACLWAMFPSGTRTATFCFFAGIAFYIFLSKSFKIAIPVTILFSAAIFLLAFTNIGNSNQQIRRMRSAFDKSDASANTRTINQAVMKKYLADAPFGLGIGLNYENVPANNKFRKLATIPPDSEYVFIWIHTGRVGITLFLITTFIMLFGACWIVFFKIKSPSLRGIGAGLCCAFVAIQLGGYGNQVLMQFPNCLLFYGGLTLVYILPRIENEWNEYESGLLAKEAEKKKLKNKK
;
A
#
# COMPACT_ATOMS: atom_id res chain seq x y z
N MET A 1 24.40 -38.98 -9.47
CA MET A 1 25.83 -38.61 -9.37
C MET A 1 26.35 -37.81 -10.59
N SER A 2 26.00 -38.16 -11.81
CA SER A 2 26.51 -37.49 -13.04
C SER A 2 26.12 -36.00 -13.14
N LEU A 3 24.89 -35.59 -12.72
CA LEU A 3 24.45 -34.21 -12.79
C LEU A 3 25.19 -33.30 -11.79
N LEU A 4 25.42 -33.77 -10.56
CA LEU A 4 26.18 -33.02 -9.55
C LEU A 4 27.64 -32.85 -9.95
N PHE A 5 28.23 -33.89 -10.59
CA PHE A 5 29.59 -33.81 -11.10
C PHE A 5 29.70 -32.80 -12.26
N LEU A 6 28.74 -32.80 -13.18
CA LEU A 6 28.65 -31.81 -14.27
C LEU A 6 28.50 -30.37 -13.72
N LEU A 7 27.65 -30.17 -12.75
CA LEU A 7 27.48 -28.86 -12.07
C LEU A 7 28.78 -28.42 -11.38
N PHE A 8 29.49 -29.35 -10.75
CA PHE A 8 30.79 -29.07 -10.13
C PHE A 8 31.85 -28.66 -11.17
N LEU A 9 31.94 -29.37 -12.29
CA LEU A 9 32.84 -29.01 -13.39
C LEU A 9 32.49 -27.65 -13.99
N LEU A 10 31.19 -27.36 -14.18
CA LEU A 10 30.71 -26.07 -14.66
C LEU A 10 31.07 -24.95 -13.68
N ALA A 11 30.92 -25.20 -12.38
CA ALA A 11 31.26 -24.24 -11.33
C ALA A 11 32.77 -23.94 -11.34
N LEU A 12 33.63 -24.97 -11.44
CA LEU A 12 35.08 -24.79 -11.59
C LEU A 12 35.45 -24.02 -12.84
N TYR A 13 34.82 -24.34 -13.98
CA TYR A 13 35.04 -23.63 -15.23
C TYR A 13 34.68 -22.14 -15.09
N GLN A 14 33.53 -21.83 -14.47
CA GLN A 14 33.14 -20.46 -14.25
C GLN A 14 34.04 -19.69 -13.25
N LEU A 15 34.57 -20.40 -12.23
CA LEU A 15 35.54 -19.81 -11.33
C LEU A 15 36.82 -19.36 -12.05
N VAL A 16 37.30 -20.19 -12.98
CA VAL A 16 38.56 -19.93 -13.72
C VAL A 16 38.38 -18.86 -14.81
N THR A 17 37.22 -18.85 -15.48
CA THR A 17 36.98 -17.98 -16.65
C THR A 17 36.31 -16.65 -16.31
N ALA A 18 35.36 -16.63 -15.35
CA ALA A 18 34.54 -15.47 -15.05
C ALA A 18 34.60 -15.02 -13.57
N GLY A 19 35.41 -15.70 -12.74
CA GLY A 19 35.70 -15.35 -11.37
C GLY A 19 34.61 -15.75 -10.35
N LEU A 20 34.80 -15.30 -9.12
CA LEU A 20 34.04 -15.71 -7.93
C LEU A 20 32.51 -15.45 -8.02
N PRO A 21 32.02 -14.35 -8.63
CA PRO A 21 30.58 -14.13 -8.76
C PRO A 21 29.89 -15.18 -9.65
N ALA A 22 30.48 -15.54 -10.77
CA ALA A 22 29.94 -16.56 -11.68
C ALA A 22 29.93 -17.95 -11.04
N PHE A 23 31.00 -18.31 -10.34
CA PHE A 23 31.08 -19.53 -9.53
C PHE A 23 29.96 -19.59 -8.50
N ALA A 24 29.74 -18.49 -7.74
CA ALA A 24 28.68 -18.40 -6.73
C ALA A 24 27.28 -18.59 -7.34
N ILE A 25 27.01 -18.02 -8.51
CA ILE A 25 25.74 -18.17 -9.22
C ILE A 25 25.50 -19.66 -9.56
N VAL A 26 26.49 -20.35 -10.12
CA VAL A 26 26.37 -21.77 -10.46
C VAL A 26 26.18 -22.65 -9.24
N CYS A 27 26.88 -22.38 -8.14
CA CYS A 27 26.70 -23.10 -6.88
C CYS A 27 25.33 -22.84 -6.22
N LEU A 28 24.78 -21.64 -6.34
CA LEU A 28 23.47 -21.27 -5.78
C LEU A 28 22.29 -21.78 -6.62
N THR A 29 22.50 -22.04 -7.93
CA THR A 29 21.42 -22.47 -8.83
C THR A 29 20.68 -23.72 -8.36
N PRO A 30 21.32 -24.82 -7.89
CA PRO A 30 20.61 -25.98 -7.36
C PRO A 30 19.80 -25.66 -6.09
N ALA A 31 20.35 -24.82 -5.21
CA ALA A 31 19.64 -24.39 -4.00
C ALA A 31 18.42 -23.54 -4.37
N LEU A 32 18.56 -22.62 -5.33
CA LEU A 32 17.43 -21.85 -5.85
C LEU A 32 16.39 -22.75 -6.52
N ALA A 33 16.81 -23.73 -7.31
CA ALA A 33 15.90 -24.72 -7.91
C ALA A 33 15.13 -25.51 -6.85
N LEU A 34 15.80 -25.97 -5.79
CA LEU A 34 15.15 -26.66 -4.66
C LEU A 34 14.18 -25.74 -3.90
N ILE A 35 14.54 -24.48 -3.69
CA ILE A 35 13.64 -23.47 -3.09
C ILE A 35 12.41 -23.28 -3.98
N VAL A 36 12.59 -23.12 -5.29
CA VAL A 36 11.48 -22.97 -6.25
C VAL A 36 10.59 -24.22 -6.22
N LEU A 37 11.16 -25.42 -6.34
CA LEU A 37 10.40 -26.68 -6.30
C LEU A 37 9.68 -26.89 -4.97
N SER A 38 10.30 -26.53 -3.86
CA SER A 38 9.67 -26.58 -2.54
C SER A 38 8.55 -25.56 -2.40
N SER A 39 8.70 -24.39 -3.03
CA SER A 39 7.70 -23.31 -2.99
C SER A 39 6.39 -23.71 -3.67
N PHE A 40 6.42 -24.55 -4.71
CA PHE A 40 5.20 -25.11 -5.33
C PHE A 40 4.34 -25.90 -4.33
N ARG A 41 4.98 -26.65 -3.44
CA ARG A 41 4.27 -27.37 -2.36
C ARG A 41 3.73 -26.42 -1.30
N TYR A 42 4.37 -25.29 -1.08
CA TYR A 42 4.06 -24.33 -0.01
C TYR A 42 3.73 -22.93 -0.57
N ARG A 43 2.97 -22.86 -1.67
CA ARG A 43 2.61 -21.59 -2.33
C ARG A 43 2.13 -20.48 -1.39
N MET A 44 1.40 -20.84 -0.33
CA MET A 44 0.99 -19.87 0.69
C MET A 44 2.17 -19.29 1.48
N LEU A 45 3.28 -20.01 1.61
CA LEU A 45 4.49 -19.47 2.24
C LEU A 45 5.06 -18.32 1.42
N VAL A 46 5.13 -18.48 0.10
CA VAL A 46 5.60 -17.41 -0.82
C VAL A 46 4.72 -16.17 -0.71
N PHE A 47 3.39 -16.34 -0.61
CA PHE A 47 2.47 -15.24 -0.37
C PHE A 47 2.76 -14.52 0.97
N TRP A 48 3.01 -15.26 2.04
CA TRP A 48 3.35 -14.64 3.33
C TRP A 48 4.72 -13.98 3.32
N VAL A 49 5.69 -14.53 2.57
CA VAL A 49 6.99 -13.88 2.35
C VAL A 49 6.81 -12.58 1.59
N LEU A 50 5.97 -12.54 0.53
CA LEU A 50 5.63 -11.31 -0.18
C LEU A 50 5.08 -10.26 0.78
N MET A 51 4.12 -10.63 1.63
CA MET A 51 3.56 -9.71 2.63
C MET A 51 4.63 -9.19 3.60
N GLY A 52 5.50 -10.06 4.11
CA GLY A 52 6.56 -9.69 5.05
C GLY A 52 7.63 -8.79 4.44
N ILE A 53 8.10 -9.13 3.25
CA ILE A 53 9.19 -8.40 2.58
C ILE A 53 8.77 -6.97 2.24
N ASN A 54 7.48 -6.73 1.94
CA ASN A 54 6.93 -5.40 1.69
C ASN A 54 7.06 -4.46 2.89
N PHE A 55 7.07 -4.98 4.12
CA PHE A 55 7.30 -4.19 5.33
C PHE A 55 8.78 -4.04 5.69
N LEU A 56 9.65 -4.91 5.18
CA LEU A 56 11.06 -4.96 5.57
C LEU A 56 11.99 -4.40 4.50
N VAL A 57 11.77 -4.69 3.23
CA VAL A 57 12.66 -4.32 2.11
C VAL A 57 12.58 -2.84 1.74
N GLN A 58 11.48 -2.16 2.08
CA GLN A 58 11.40 -0.70 1.92
C GLN A 58 12.47 0.04 2.73
N TRP A 59 13.10 -0.66 3.60
CA TRP A 59 14.11 -0.18 4.51
C TRP A 59 15.49 -0.06 3.87
N LYS A 60 15.58 0.32 2.60
CA LYS A 60 16.75 0.83 1.92
C LYS A 60 17.99 0.00 1.74
N ASP A 61 18.59 0.34 0.65
CA ASP A 61 19.96 -0.02 0.32
C ASP A 61 20.26 -1.50 0.68
N PHE A 62 19.24 -2.34 0.41
CA PHE A 62 19.46 -3.79 0.38
C PHE A 62 20.70 -4.03 -0.48
N PRO A 63 21.59 -4.95 -0.12
CA PRO A 63 23.01 -4.92 -0.47
C PRO A 63 23.34 -5.02 -1.95
N ILE A 64 22.36 -5.05 -2.84
CA ILE A 64 22.60 -5.06 -4.28
C ILE A 64 22.39 -3.64 -4.81
N THR A 65 23.49 -2.89 -4.84
CA THR A 65 23.52 -1.57 -5.48
C THR A 65 23.06 -1.65 -6.93
N GLY A 66 22.10 -0.80 -7.31
CA GLY A 66 21.60 -0.68 -8.68
C GLY A 66 20.31 -1.45 -8.99
N LEU A 67 19.79 -2.32 -8.10
CA LEU A 67 18.50 -2.95 -8.29
C LEU A 67 17.41 -2.16 -7.54
N PRO A 68 16.29 -1.81 -8.20
CA PRO A 68 15.15 -1.22 -7.52
C PRO A 68 14.59 -2.18 -6.47
N THR A 69 14.32 -1.71 -5.25
CA THR A 69 13.77 -2.54 -4.16
C THR A 69 12.42 -3.16 -4.52
N SER A 70 11.64 -2.52 -5.39
CA SER A 70 10.38 -3.03 -5.92
C SER A 70 10.52 -4.27 -6.81
N LEU A 71 11.70 -4.53 -7.38
CA LEU A 71 11.92 -5.71 -8.23
C LEU A 71 11.69 -7.03 -7.48
N TYR A 72 12.05 -7.10 -6.20
CA TYR A 72 11.81 -8.29 -5.37
C TYR A 72 10.32 -8.62 -5.25
N ASN A 73 9.49 -7.58 -5.12
CA ASN A 73 8.04 -7.74 -5.05
C ASN A 73 7.50 -8.29 -6.37
N GLU A 74 7.91 -7.72 -7.49
CA GLU A 74 7.51 -8.19 -8.82
C GLU A 74 7.91 -9.63 -9.09
N VAL A 75 9.14 -10.00 -8.75
CA VAL A 75 9.61 -11.38 -8.91
C VAL A 75 8.75 -12.33 -8.09
N LEU A 76 8.44 -12.01 -6.83
CA LEU A 76 7.56 -12.84 -6.00
C LEU A 76 6.14 -12.91 -6.53
N GLU A 77 5.60 -11.80 -7.02
CA GLU A 77 4.26 -11.73 -7.63
C GLU A 77 4.20 -12.58 -8.92
N ILE A 78 5.20 -12.47 -9.79
CA ILE A 78 5.30 -13.27 -11.01
C ILE A 78 5.43 -14.77 -10.67
N VAL A 79 6.25 -15.11 -9.68
CA VAL A 79 6.38 -16.50 -9.20
C VAL A 79 5.04 -17.03 -8.69
N LEU A 80 4.30 -16.24 -7.90
CA LEU A 80 2.97 -16.61 -7.43
C LEU A 80 1.99 -16.81 -8.59
N LEU A 81 2.00 -15.92 -9.58
CA LEU A 81 1.15 -16.07 -10.76
C LEU A 81 1.51 -17.31 -11.59
N ALA A 82 2.79 -17.59 -11.78
CA ALA A 82 3.25 -18.81 -12.45
C ALA A 82 2.78 -20.08 -11.69
N MET A 83 2.89 -20.08 -10.37
CA MET A 83 2.38 -21.17 -9.52
C MET A 83 0.86 -21.34 -9.67
N ALA A 84 0.11 -20.25 -9.72
CA ALA A 84 -1.34 -20.30 -9.90
C ALA A 84 -1.73 -20.86 -11.28
N ILE A 85 -0.96 -20.57 -12.32
CA ILE A 85 -1.17 -21.11 -13.68
C ILE A 85 -0.88 -22.61 -13.71
N ILE A 86 0.16 -23.08 -13.02
CA ILE A 86 0.50 -24.50 -12.93
C ILE A 86 -0.58 -25.27 -12.18
N ASP A 87 -1.14 -24.68 -11.13
CA ASP A 87 -2.19 -25.29 -10.27
C ASP A 87 -3.58 -24.68 -10.56
N VAL A 88 -4.00 -24.74 -11.82
CA VAL A 88 -5.27 -24.15 -12.28
C VAL A 88 -6.48 -24.64 -11.51
N LYS A 89 -6.49 -25.93 -11.12
CA LYS A 89 -7.65 -26.56 -10.42
C LYS A 89 -7.92 -25.95 -9.04
N GLU A 90 -6.88 -25.50 -8.36
CA GLU A 90 -6.96 -24.91 -7.02
C GLU A 90 -7.04 -23.37 -7.04
N SER A 91 -6.77 -22.75 -8.19
CA SER A 91 -6.53 -21.31 -8.29
C SER A 91 -7.77 -20.46 -8.56
N HIS A 92 -8.93 -21.08 -8.84
CA HIS A 92 -10.22 -20.39 -8.99
C HIS A 92 -10.20 -19.16 -9.93
N PHE A 93 -9.66 -19.31 -11.15
CA PHE A 93 -9.52 -18.22 -12.12
C PHE A 93 -10.87 -17.54 -12.49
N GLU A 94 -12.00 -18.22 -12.32
CA GLU A 94 -13.34 -17.67 -12.52
C GLU A 94 -13.63 -16.46 -11.60
N ARG A 95 -12.86 -16.28 -10.54
CA ARG A 95 -12.99 -15.14 -9.59
C ARG A 95 -12.40 -13.86 -10.15
N LEU A 96 -11.54 -13.95 -11.15
CA LEU A 96 -10.92 -12.78 -11.80
C LEU A 96 -11.95 -11.97 -12.61
N ALA A 97 -12.98 -12.63 -13.17
CA ALA A 97 -13.99 -11.99 -14.00
C ALA A 97 -14.90 -11.08 -13.16
N ASN A 98 -14.48 -9.85 -12.96
CA ASN A 98 -15.24 -8.83 -12.24
C ASN A 98 -14.91 -7.42 -12.76
N VAL A 99 -15.67 -6.42 -12.30
CA VAL A 99 -15.56 -5.02 -12.73
C VAL A 99 -14.19 -4.42 -12.40
N MET A 100 -13.55 -4.85 -11.30
CA MET A 100 -12.22 -4.36 -10.93
C MET A 100 -11.17 -4.79 -11.94
N LEU A 101 -11.21 -6.04 -12.44
CA LEU A 101 -10.29 -6.47 -13.50
C LEU A 101 -10.46 -5.62 -14.76
N LEU A 102 -11.71 -5.41 -15.19
CA LEU A 102 -11.97 -4.60 -16.39
C LEU A 102 -11.39 -3.20 -16.27
N ALA A 103 -11.62 -2.54 -15.12
CA ALA A 103 -11.11 -1.21 -14.85
C ALA A 103 -9.56 -1.19 -14.84
N LEU A 104 -8.92 -2.17 -14.19
CA LEU A 104 -7.46 -2.28 -14.15
C LEU A 104 -6.86 -2.58 -15.53
N VAL A 105 -7.48 -3.45 -16.31
CA VAL A 105 -7.02 -3.75 -17.68
C VAL A 105 -7.11 -2.52 -18.56
N CYS A 106 -8.21 -1.74 -18.50
CA CYS A 106 -8.33 -0.48 -19.24
C CYS A 106 -7.21 0.51 -18.86
N TRP A 107 -6.91 0.65 -17.57
CA TRP A 107 -5.82 1.51 -17.11
C TRP A 107 -4.44 1.00 -17.56
N CYS A 108 -4.18 -0.30 -17.43
CA CYS A 108 -2.93 -0.91 -17.87
C CYS A 108 -2.72 -0.77 -19.38
N LEU A 109 -3.77 -0.98 -20.18
CA LEU A 109 -3.69 -0.80 -21.63
C LEU A 109 -3.37 0.65 -22.00
N PHE A 110 -3.98 1.62 -21.34
CA PHE A 110 -3.63 3.02 -21.53
C PHE A 110 -2.15 3.27 -21.19
N CYS A 111 -1.67 2.78 -20.04
CA CYS A 111 -0.25 2.93 -19.65
C CYS A 111 0.72 2.19 -20.60
N ILE A 112 0.28 1.11 -21.26
CA ILE A 112 1.06 0.45 -22.30
C ILE A 112 1.13 1.32 -23.56
N LEU A 113 0.02 1.91 -23.97
CA LEU A 113 -0.04 2.80 -25.13
C LEU A 113 0.79 4.08 -24.90
N GLU A 114 0.91 4.54 -23.66
CA GLU A 114 1.77 5.66 -23.27
C GLU A 114 3.27 5.42 -23.55
N MET A 115 3.71 4.19 -23.83
CA MET A 115 5.05 3.91 -24.34
C MET A 115 5.32 4.64 -25.67
N LEU A 116 4.27 4.89 -26.45
CA LEU A 116 4.34 5.61 -27.74
C LEU A 116 4.24 7.14 -27.60
N ASN A 117 4.07 7.64 -26.38
CA ASN A 117 3.98 9.08 -26.12
C ASN A 117 5.35 9.74 -26.27
N ASP A 118 5.55 10.47 -27.35
CA ASP A 118 6.76 11.23 -27.66
C ASP A 118 6.54 12.75 -27.58
N THR A 119 5.76 13.19 -26.61
CA THR A 119 5.52 14.64 -26.36
C THR A 119 6.82 15.44 -26.21
N CYS A 120 7.85 14.83 -25.65
CA CYS A 120 9.16 15.46 -25.44
C CYS A 120 10.11 15.35 -26.65
N ASN A 121 9.72 14.73 -27.76
CA ASN A 121 10.57 14.45 -28.93
C ASN A 121 11.89 13.74 -28.57
N LEU A 122 11.82 12.73 -27.72
CA LEU A 122 12.98 11.94 -27.26
C LEU A 122 13.03 10.55 -27.92
N GLY A 123 12.02 10.21 -28.72
CA GLY A 123 11.80 8.86 -29.23
C GLY A 123 11.39 7.88 -28.13
N LEU A 124 11.42 6.58 -28.44
CA LEU A 124 11.02 5.51 -27.52
C LEU A 124 11.95 5.42 -26.30
N GLN A 125 11.45 5.75 -25.12
CA GLN A 125 12.16 5.70 -23.84
C GLN A 125 11.73 4.48 -23.01
N ILE A 126 11.94 3.27 -23.52
CA ILE A 126 11.41 2.00 -22.95
C ILE A 126 11.81 1.82 -21.49
N ALA A 127 13.07 2.09 -21.12
CA ALA A 127 13.55 1.91 -19.74
C ALA A 127 12.86 2.88 -18.76
N ALA A 128 12.70 4.14 -19.13
CA ALA A 128 12.00 5.14 -18.33
C ALA A 128 10.51 4.77 -18.22
N TRP A 129 9.87 4.46 -19.36
CA TRP A 129 8.49 4.02 -19.40
C TRP A 129 8.24 2.80 -18.49
N TYR A 130 9.04 1.74 -18.60
CA TYR A 130 8.88 0.55 -17.77
C TYR A 130 9.00 0.87 -16.28
N SER A 131 9.98 1.70 -15.90
CA SER A 131 10.16 2.11 -14.51
C SER A 131 8.93 2.84 -13.95
N GLY A 132 8.28 3.69 -14.75
CA GLY A 132 7.08 4.41 -14.35
C GLY A 132 5.80 3.56 -14.41
N ALA A 133 5.57 2.84 -15.53
CA ALA A 133 4.38 2.02 -15.75
C ALA A 133 4.26 0.88 -14.72
N ARG A 134 5.38 0.31 -14.32
CA ARG A 134 5.48 -0.70 -13.29
C ARG A 134 4.82 -0.24 -11.98
N MET A 135 5.15 0.95 -11.50
CA MET A 135 4.60 1.49 -10.26
C MET A 135 3.18 2.03 -10.45
N MET A 136 2.90 2.65 -11.59
CA MET A 136 1.66 3.36 -11.87
C MET A 136 0.50 2.44 -12.25
N ALA A 137 0.77 1.26 -12.85
CA ALA A 137 -0.24 0.36 -13.36
C ALA A 137 -0.04 -1.11 -12.98
N PHE A 138 1.14 -1.68 -13.22
CA PHE A 138 1.30 -3.13 -13.12
C PHE A 138 1.23 -3.65 -11.68
N GLN A 139 1.71 -2.89 -10.70
CA GLN A 139 1.61 -3.28 -9.28
C GLN A 139 0.15 -3.40 -8.80
N MET A 140 -0.74 -2.54 -9.28
CA MET A 140 -2.17 -2.64 -8.95
C MET A 140 -2.78 -3.93 -9.51
N LEU A 141 -2.42 -4.27 -10.76
CA LEU A 141 -2.87 -5.49 -11.42
C LEU A 141 -2.31 -6.74 -10.74
N TYR A 142 -1.03 -6.75 -10.39
CA TYR A 142 -0.41 -7.86 -9.67
C TYR A 142 -1.05 -8.07 -8.29
N ALA A 143 -1.27 -7.02 -7.52
CA ALA A 143 -1.98 -7.11 -6.25
C ALA A 143 -3.39 -7.71 -6.43
N PHE A 144 -4.15 -7.25 -7.44
CA PHE A 144 -5.45 -7.82 -7.76
C PHE A 144 -5.39 -9.31 -8.08
N LEU A 145 -4.49 -9.72 -8.97
CA LEU A 145 -4.36 -11.11 -9.39
C LEU A 145 -3.94 -12.01 -8.22
N VAL A 146 -2.89 -11.63 -7.50
CA VAL A 146 -2.36 -12.43 -6.39
C VAL A 146 -3.39 -12.58 -5.28
N PHE A 147 -4.06 -11.50 -4.85
CA PHE A 147 -5.05 -11.58 -3.78
C PHE A 147 -6.29 -12.40 -4.19
N THR A 148 -6.75 -12.27 -5.44
CA THR A 148 -7.88 -13.06 -5.96
C THR A 148 -7.58 -14.55 -5.95
N LEU A 149 -6.38 -14.94 -6.36
CA LEU A 149 -6.01 -16.35 -6.55
C LEU A 149 -5.60 -17.04 -5.25
N TYR A 150 -5.11 -16.29 -4.25
CA TYR A 150 -4.55 -16.86 -3.03
C TYR A 150 -5.47 -16.78 -1.81
N ILE A 151 -6.27 -15.72 -1.66
CA ILE A 151 -7.20 -15.59 -0.52
C ILE A 151 -8.57 -16.13 -0.88
N THR A 152 -8.68 -17.45 -0.96
CA THR A 152 -9.86 -18.14 -1.48
C THR A 152 -10.83 -18.68 -0.42
N LYS A 153 -10.42 -18.73 0.87
CA LYS A 153 -11.17 -19.37 1.97
C LYS A 153 -11.24 -18.44 3.20
N PRO A 154 -12.28 -18.53 4.03
CA PRO A 154 -12.43 -17.73 5.26
C PRO A 154 -11.23 -17.80 6.20
N LYS A 155 -10.64 -18.97 6.36
CA LYS A 155 -9.46 -19.17 7.19
C LYS A 155 -8.25 -18.39 6.66
N LEU A 156 -8.08 -18.29 5.32
CA LEU A 156 -6.99 -17.52 4.70
C LEU A 156 -7.24 -16.03 4.83
N LEU A 157 -8.49 -15.56 4.67
CA LEU A 157 -8.88 -14.17 4.91
C LEU A 157 -8.57 -13.77 6.37
N THR A 158 -9.00 -14.57 7.34
CA THR A 158 -8.70 -14.30 8.76
C THR A 158 -7.20 -14.27 9.01
N ARG A 159 -6.45 -15.22 8.46
CA ARG A 159 -4.99 -15.27 8.60
C ARG A 159 -4.33 -14.04 7.96
N TYR A 160 -4.80 -13.59 6.79
CA TYR A 160 -4.33 -12.37 6.15
C TYR A 160 -4.53 -11.15 7.06
N LEU A 161 -5.72 -10.97 7.64
CA LEU A 161 -5.99 -9.87 8.56
C LEU A 161 -5.09 -9.92 9.80
N TRP A 162 -4.79 -11.11 10.33
CA TRP A 162 -3.87 -11.28 11.46
C TRP A 162 -2.42 -10.96 11.08
N VAL A 163 -1.96 -11.40 9.90
CA VAL A 163 -0.61 -11.07 9.40
C VAL A 163 -0.49 -9.57 9.15
N TRP A 164 -1.49 -8.95 8.50
CA TRP A 164 -1.50 -7.49 8.32
C TRP A 164 -1.44 -6.76 9.67
N ALA A 165 -2.24 -7.17 10.64
CA ALA A 165 -2.19 -6.61 11.99
C ALA A 165 -0.80 -6.76 12.63
N ALA A 166 -0.20 -7.96 12.58
CA ALA A 166 1.11 -8.24 13.16
C ALA A 166 2.22 -7.39 12.51
N LEU A 167 2.24 -7.28 11.19
CA LEU A 167 3.20 -6.45 10.45
C LEU A 167 3.00 -4.96 10.75
N SER A 168 1.75 -4.51 10.89
CA SER A 168 1.45 -3.13 11.29
C SER A 168 1.89 -2.84 12.73
N LEU A 169 1.66 -3.78 13.65
CA LEU A 169 2.15 -3.66 15.04
C LEU A 169 3.69 -3.67 15.11
N PHE A 170 4.35 -4.43 14.25
CA PHE A 170 5.81 -4.36 14.10
C PHE A 170 6.24 -2.96 13.63
N ALA A 171 5.57 -2.38 12.63
CA ALA A 171 5.86 -1.02 12.18
C ALA A 171 5.58 0.04 13.28
N VAL A 172 4.54 -0.16 14.10
CA VAL A 172 4.26 0.66 15.28
C VAL A 172 5.39 0.56 16.32
N PHE A 173 5.84 -0.66 16.62
CA PHE A 173 6.97 -0.87 17.51
C PHE A 173 8.23 -0.19 16.97
N TRP A 174 8.49 -0.29 15.67
CA TRP A 174 9.68 0.30 15.06
C TRP A 174 9.67 1.82 15.11
N VAL A 175 8.54 2.49 14.87
CA VAL A 175 8.46 3.95 15.03
C VAL A 175 8.58 4.37 16.49
N TRP A 176 8.08 3.58 17.42
CA TRP A 176 8.30 3.79 18.84
C TRP A 176 9.81 3.71 19.17
N LYS A 177 10.51 2.68 18.66
CA LYS A 177 11.96 2.54 18.79
C LYS A 177 12.70 3.73 18.20
N GLN A 178 12.36 4.16 16.97
CA GLN A 178 12.98 5.33 16.34
C GLN A 178 12.84 6.57 17.21
N LYS A 179 11.69 6.77 17.83
CA LYS A 179 11.40 7.98 18.62
C LYS A 179 12.05 7.98 20.00
N TYR A 180 12.04 6.86 20.71
CA TYR A 180 12.44 6.78 22.12
C TYR A 180 13.79 6.10 22.35
N MET A 181 14.21 5.19 21.51
CA MET A 181 15.51 4.51 21.59
C MET A 181 16.53 5.07 20.59
N GLY A 182 16.08 5.90 19.65
CA GLY A 182 16.95 6.53 18.65
C GLY A 182 16.99 5.77 17.32
N LEU A 183 17.64 6.40 16.36
CA LEU A 183 17.81 5.90 15.01
C LEU A 183 19.02 4.98 14.92
N THR A 184 18.97 3.98 14.05
CA THR A 184 20.15 3.16 13.70
C THR A 184 21.15 3.99 12.90
N THR A 185 22.38 3.48 12.72
CA THR A 185 23.39 4.13 11.88
C THR A 185 22.90 4.37 10.45
N MET A 186 22.21 3.39 9.85
CA MET A 186 21.64 3.51 8.50
C MET A 186 20.51 4.54 8.45
N GLU A 187 19.62 4.57 9.45
CA GLU A 187 18.54 5.55 9.55
C GLU A 187 19.08 6.97 9.72
N ASN A 188 20.13 7.15 10.52
CA ASN A 188 20.81 8.42 10.65
C ASN A 188 21.49 8.86 9.35
N ALA A 189 22.17 7.97 8.65
CA ALA A 189 22.75 8.26 7.35
C ALA A 189 21.70 8.72 6.34
N PHE A 190 20.52 8.06 6.32
CA PHE A 190 19.39 8.52 5.53
C PHE A 190 18.90 9.90 5.94
N LEU A 191 18.68 10.10 7.23
CA LEU A 191 18.15 11.36 7.75
C LEU A 191 19.08 12.55 7.45
N GLN A 192 20.39 12.36 7.52
CA GLN A 192 21.37 13.39 7.21
C GLN A 192 21.62 13.56 5.71
N GLY A 193 21.35 12.52 4.92
CA GLY A 193 21.48 12.52 3.46
C GLY A 193 20.18 12.88 2.73
N ARG A 194 19.66 11.90 2.00
CA ARG A 194 18.47 12.06 1.13
C ARG A 194 17.19 12.48 1.87
N GLY A 195 17.04 12.07 3.13
CA GLY A 195 15.86 12.38 3.95
C GLY A 195 15.87 13.76 4.58
N ARG A 196 17.01 14.48 4.54
CA ARG A 196 17.19 15.73 5.30
C ARG A 196 16.10 16.76 5.08
N LEU A 197 15.78 17.05 3.83
CA LEU A 197 14.81 18.10 3.48
C LEU A 197 13.35 17.72 3.81
N THR A 198 13.04 16.44 3.86
CA THR A 198 11.67 15.95 4.02
C THR A 198 11.36 15.45 5.43
N HIS A 199 12.40 15.03 6.19
CA HIS A 199 12.24 14.41 7.51
C HIS A 199 12.77 15.27 8.64
N LEU A 200 13.70 16.21 8.38
CA LEU A 200 14.16 17.21 9.35
C LEU A 200 13.46 18.54 9.09
N LEU A 201 12.57 18.93 9.97
CA LEU A 201 11.79 20.15 9.85
C LEU A 201 12.15 21.15 10.94
N GLN A 202 11.68 22.41 10.77
CA GLN A 202 11.90 23.48 11.75
C GLN A 202 13.39 23.62 12.13
N ALA A 203 14.24 23.80 11.13
CA ALA A 203 15.69 23.91 11.30
C ALA A 203 16.34 22.72 12.07
N GLY A 204 15.78 21.51 11.90
CA GLY A 204 16.31 20.28 12.49
C GLY A 204 15.76 19.93 13.88
N THR A 205 14.84 20.71 14.42
CA THR A 205 14.26 20.44 15.76
C THR A 205 13.14 19.41 15.77
N LEU A 206 12.51 19.14 14.61
CA LEU A 206 11.44 18.17 14.48
C LEU A 206 11.79 17.08 13.50
N ILE A 207 11.92 15.84 14.00
CA ILE A 207 12.11 14.65 13.17
C ILE A 207 10.73 14.06 12.83
N ARG A 208 10.53 13.75 11.54
CA ARG A 208 9.41 12.95 11.05
C ARG A 208 9.88 11.51 10.92
N TYR A 209 9.32 10.63 11.74
CA TYR A 209 9.67 9.22 11.74
C TYR A 209 8.91 8.45 10.68
N TRP A 210 9.55 7.45 10.05
CA TRP A 210 9.03 6.71 8.90
C TRP A 210 8.91 5.20 9.14
N SER A 211 9.31 4.73 10.32
CA SER A 211 9.28 3.31 10.66
C SER A 211 10.07 2.46 9.64
N THR A 212 9.45 1.43 9.09
CA THR A 212 10.01 0.55 8.05
C THR A 212 9.58 0.94 6.63
N TYR A 213 8.89 2.06 6.46
CA TYR A 213 8.40 2.54 5.16
C TYR A 213 9.45 3.41 4.45
N SER A 214 9.20 3.72 3.18
CA SER A 214 10.10 4.54 2.35
C SER A 214 10.27 5.96 2.86
N ASP A 215 9.20 6.55 3.40
CA ASP A 215 9.18 7.91 3.95
C ASP A 215 8.08 8.10 5.00
N ALA A 216 8.15 9.24 5.71
CA ALA A 216 7.23 9.55 6.80
C ALA A 216 5.78 9.79 6.34
N ALA A 217 5.55 10.23 5.10
CA ALA A 217 4.19 10.41 4.59
C ALA A 217 3.57 9.07 4.22
N ASN A 218 4.32 8.21 3.54
CA ASN A 218 3.93 6.86 3.21
C ASN A 218 3.55 6.07 4.47
N PHE A 219 4.41 6.13 5.51
CA PHE A 219 4.11 5.51 6.81
C PHE A 219 2.87 6.12 7.46
N GLY A 220 2.83 7.44 7.64
CA GLY A 220 1.77 8.10 8.40
C GLY A 220 0.38 7.90 7.80
N ILE A 221 0.25 8.02 6.47
CA ILE A 221 -1.01 7.85 5.76
C ILE A 221 -1.40 6.37 5.68
N GLY A 222 -0.44 5.49 5.39
CA GLY A 222 -0.68 4.04 5.36
C GLY A 222 -1.14 3.50 6.70
N ILE A 223 -0.47 3.88 7.80
CA ILE A 223 -0.83 3.42 9.14
C ILE A 223 -2.16 4.02 9.62
N ALA A 224 -2.49 5.27 9.24
CA ALA A 224 -3.78 5.88 9.54
C ALA A 224 -4.92 5.16 8.79
N SER A 225 -4.74 4.82 7.52
CA SER A 225 -5.70 4.05 6.73
C SER A 225 -5.87 2.63 7.27
N THR A 226 -4.78 2.02 7.74
CA THR A 226 -4.80 0.74 8.46
C THR A 226 -5.59 0.84 9.77
N ALA A 227 -5.43 1.92 10.53
CA ALA A 227 -6.22 2.17 11.74
C ALA A 227 -7.71 2.23 11.45
N VAL A 228 -8.14 2.85 10.36
CA VAL A 228 -9.55 2.87 9.89
C VAL A 228 -10.04 1.44 9.65
N ALA A 229 -9.30 0.63 8.88
CA ALA A 229 -9.68 -0.75 8.59
C ALA A 229 -9.89 -1.55 9.87
N PHE A 230 -8.89 -1.58 10.75
CA PHE A 230 -8.93 -2.37 11.98
C PHE A 230 -9.92 -1.84 13.01
N PHE A 231 -10.19 -0.55 13.05
CA PHE A 231 -11.29 -0.01 13.85
C PHE A 231 -12.64 -0.61 13.42
N ILE A 232 -12.93 -0.58 12.13
CA ILE A 232 -14.18 -1.09 11.58
C ILE A 232 -14.26 -2.62 11.74
N PHE A 233 -13.18 -3.35 11.48
CA PHE A 233 -13.13 -4.79 11.74
C PHE A 233 -13.42 -5.09 13.21
N GLY A 234 -12.84 -4.32 14.14
CA GLY A 234 -13.03 -4.52 15.56
C GLY A 234 -14.45 -4.27 16.04
N ILE A 235 -15.10 -3.18 15.61
CA ILE A 235 -16.47 -2.87 16.04
C ILE A 235 -17.51 -3.80 15.41
N THR A 236 -17.19 -4.43 14.27
CA THR A 236 -18.10 -5.35 13.56
C THR A 236 -17.84 -6.82 13.84
N ALA A 237 -16.68 -7.15 14.42
CA ALA A 237 -16.33 -8.54 14.75
C ALA A 237 -17.26 -9.12 15.83
N ARG A 238 -17.76 -10.34 15.61
CA ARG A 238 -18.60 -11.09 16.55
C ARG A 238 -17.76 -11.90 17.54
N VAL A 239 -16.64 -12.46 17.08
CA VAL A 239 -15.68 -13.23 17.89
C VAL A 239 -14.89 -12.24 18.75
N LYS A 240 -14.95 -12.38 20.08
CA LYS A 240 -14.34 -11.45 21.05
C LYS A 240 -12.83 -11.32 20.88
N THR A 241 -12.14 -12.43 20.64
CA THR A 241 -10.69 -12.43 20.45
C THR A 241 -10.31 -11.56 19.26
N HIS A 242 -11.02 -11.69 18.12
CA HIS A 242 -10.79 -10.83 16.94
C HIS A 242 -11.14 -9.39 17.24
N LYS A 243 -12.27 -9.14 17.89
CA LYS A 243 -12.72 -7.78 18.25
C LYS A 243 -11.65 -7.02 19.03
N TYR A 244 -11.18 -7.56 20.14
CA TYR A 244 -10.21 -6.86 20.98
C TYR A 244 -8.84 -6.73 20.31
N PHE A 245 -8.41 -7.74 19.57
CA PHE A 245 -7.14 -7.69 18.83
C PHE A 245 -7.17 -6.62 17.74
N TYR A 246 -8.25 -6.51 16.96
CA TYR A 246 -8.37 -5.49 15.93
C TYR A 246 -8.49 -4.09 16.50
N LEU A 247 -9.25 -3.90 17.58
CA LEU A 247 -9.33 -2.60 18.26
C LEU A 247 -7.99 -2.17 18.85
N PHE A 248 -7.24 -3.10 19.45
CA PHE A 248 -5.88 -2.85 19.93
C PHE A 248 -4.95 -2.44 18.78
N THR A 249 -4.97 -3.17 17.67
CA THR A 249 -4.20 -2.85 16.47
C THR A 249 -4.56 -1.46 15.95
N SER A 250 -5.86 -1.14 15.87
CA SER A 250 -6.32 0.18 15.45
C SER A 250 -5.80 1.30 16.36
N ALA A 251 -5.92 1.13 17.68
CA ALA A 251 -5.44 2.13 18.64
C ALA A 251 -3.93 2.34 18.56
N ALA A 252 -3.15 1.26 18.41
CA ALA A 252 -1.72 1.30 18.24
C ALA A 252 -1.32 2.03 16.93
N CYS A 253 -1.99 1.73 15.81
CA CYS A 253 -1.79 2.39 14.53
C CYS A 253 -2.18 3.88 14.60
N LEU A 254 -3.27 4.21 15.27
CA LEU A 254 -3.69 5.60 15.47
C LEU A 254 -2.64 6.41 16.25
N TRP A 255 -2.06 5.83 17.30
CA TRP A 255 -0.94 6.45 18.00
C TRP A 255 0.27 6.64 17.08
N ALA A 256 0.61 5.62 16.28
CA ALA A 256 1.82 5.61 15.46
C ALA A 256 1.80 6.62 14.31
N MET A 257 0.63 7.09 13.87
CA MET A 257 0.57 8.13 12.83
C MET A 257 1.13 9.48 13.29
N PHE A 258 1.06 9.81 14.59
CA PHE A 258 1.53 11.11 15.10
C PHE A 258 3.04 11.31 14.96
N PRO A 259 3.92 10.35 15.33
CA PRO A 259 5.36 10.46 15.10
C PRO A 259 5.78 10.72 13.66
N SER A 260 4.96 10.33 12.68
CA SER A 260 5.25 10.64 11.26
C SER A 260 5.20 12.14 10.96
N GLY A 261 4.56 12.94 11.80
CA GLY A 261 4.37 14.36 11.58
C GLY A 261 3.60 14.69 10.28
N THR A 262 2.87 13.72 9.71
CA THR A 262 2.14 13.85 8.46
C THR A 262 0.72 14.33 8.72
N ARG A 263 0.45 15.59 8.43
CA ARG A 263 -0.87 16.22 8.66
C ARG A 263 -2.01 15.53 7.91
N THR A 264 -1.73 15.13 6.67
CA THR A 264 -2.69 14.41 5.81
C THR A 264 -3.15 13.09 6.43
N ALA A 265 -2.32 12.42 7.24
CA ALA A 265 -2.67 11.16 7.90
C ALA A 265 -3.89 11.31 8.84
N THR A 266 -3.94 12.39 9.61
CA THR A 266 -5.09 12.69 10.49
C THR A 266 -6.36 12.91 9.67
N PHE A 267 -6.25 13.64 8.56
CA PHE A 267 -7.37 13.86 7.66
C PHE A 267 -7.86 12.55 7.04
N CYS A 268 -6.95 11.66 6.62
CA CYS A 268 -7.28 10.35 6.06
C CYS A 268 -8.04 9.48 7.06
N PHE A 269 -7.59 9.45 8.32
CA PHE A 269 -8.27 8.70 9.37
C PHE A 269 -9.71 9.18 9.52
N PHE A 270 -9.91 10.49 9.66
CA PHE A 270 -11.24 11.07 9.82
C PHE A 270 -12.13 10.85 8.59
N ALA A 271 -11.61 11.03 7.40
CA ALA A 271 -12.35 10.82 6.16
C ALA A 271 -12.78 9.34 5.98
N GLY A 272 -11.91 8.40 6.31
CA GLY A 272 -12.24 6.97 6.28
C GLY A 272 -13.35 6.61 7.26
N ILE A 273 -13.34 7.16 8.47
CA ILE A 273 -14.41 6.96 9.46
C ILE A 273 -15.72 7.64 9.01
N ALA A 274 -15.65 8.86 8.44
CA ALA A 274 -16.82 9.52 7.86
C ALA A 274 -17.45 8.69 6.75
N PHE A 275 -16.63 8.10 5.88
CA PHE A 275 -17.12 7.22 4.83
C PHE A 275 -17.78 5.94 5.37
N TYR A 276 -17.30 5.42 6.51
CA TYR A 276 -17.93 4.29 7.19
C TYR A 276 -19.33 4.61 7.70
N ILE A 277 -19.59 5.83 8.15
CA ILE A 277 -20.93 6.27 8.56
C ILE A 277 -21.93 6.03 7.42
N PHE A 278 -21.51 6.37 6.20
CA PHE A 278 -22.30 6.12 4.98
C PHE A 278 -22.48 4.63 4.70
N LEU A 279 -21.42 3.80 4.82
CA LEU A 279 -21.45 2.37 4.51
C LEU A 279 -22.12 1.51 5.59
N SER A 280 -22.22 1.97 6.85
CA SER A 280 -22.63 1.15 7.97
C SER A 280 -24.08 0.68 7.93
N LYS A 281 -24.97 1.39 7.24
CA LYS A 281 -26.43 1.17 7.22
C LYS A 281 -27.09 1.13 8.61
N SER A 282 -26.41 1.59 9.64
CA SER A 282 -26.86 1.48 11.03
C SER A 282 -26.74 2.82 11.74
N PHE A 283 -27.86 3.47 12.00
CA PHE A 283 -27.89 4.69 12.81
C PHE A 283 -27.35 4.49 14.23
N LYS A 284 -27.46 3.28 14.80
CA LYS A 284 -26.90 2.93 16.12
C LYS A 284 -25.37 3.03 16.16
N ILE A 285 -24.70 2.81 15.02
CA ILE A 285 -23.24 2.94 14.87
C ILE A 285 -22.91 4.34 14.34
N ALA A 286 -23.67 4.83 13.37
CA ALA A 286 -23.41 6.09 12.71
C ALA A 286 -23.43 7.27 13.70
N ILE A 287 -24.43 7.35 14.57
CA ILE A 287 -24.60 8.49 15.50
C ILE A 287 -23.43 8.60 16.50
N PRO A 288 -23.04 7.55 17.28
CA PRO A 288 -21.91 7.64 18.21
C PRO A 288 -20.59 7.95 17.49
N VAL A 289 -20.36 7.34 16.31
CA VAL A 289 -19.16 7.60 15.52
C VAL A 289 -19.12 9.04 15.03
N THR A 290 -20.25 9.59 14.57
CA THR A 290 -20.34 11.00 14.14
C THR A 290 -20.07 11.96 15.30
N ILE A 291 -20.63 11.70 16.47
CA ILE A 291 -20.42 12.53 17.67
C ILE A 291 -18.93 12.51 18.06
N LEU A 292 -18.32 11.31 18.16
CA LEU A 292 -16.90 11.17 18.50
C LEU A 292 -16.00 11.87 17.47
N PHE A 293 -16.32 11.72 16.20
CA PHE A 293 -15.62 12.35 15.08
C PHE A 293 -15.70 13.88 15.13
N SER A 294 -16.92 14.43 15.32
CA SER A 294 -17.11 15.87 15.41
C SER A 294 -16.41 16.47 16.63
N ALA A 295 -16.46 15.77 17.77
CA ALA A 295 -15.74 16.18 18.98
C ALA A 295 -14.23 16.18 18.76
N ALA A 296 -13.66 15.16 18.09
CA ALA A 296 -12.22 15.09 17.81
C ALA A 296 -11.77 16.21 16.84
N ILE A 297 -12.54 16.50 15.79
CA ILE A 297 -12.27 17.64 14.90
C ILE A 297 -12.37 18.96 15.68
N PHE A 298 -13.41 19.14 16.50
CA PHE A 298 -13.59 20.34 17.31
C PHE A 298 -12.38 20.56 18.23
N LEU A 299 -11.94 19.53 18.94
CA LEU A 299 -10.76 19.60 19.82
C LEU A 299 -9.49 19.98 19.04
N LEU A 300 -9.28 19.42 17.86
CA LEU A 300 -8.10 19.71 17.04
C LEU A 300 -8.17 21.10 16.38
N ALA A 301 -9.32 21.53 15.89
CA ALA A 301 -9.44 22.76 15.11
C ALA A 301 -9.68 24.01 15.98
N PHE A 302 -10.44 23.88 17.07
CA PHE A 302 -10.95 25.02 17.82
C PHE A 302 -10.47 25.13 19.27
N THR A 303 -9.65 24.17 19.77
CA THR A 303 -9.12 24.26 21.13
C THR A 303 -7.60 24.27 21.15
N ASN A 304 -7.01 24.71 22.25
CA ASN A 304 -5.56 24.70 22.47
C ASN A 304 -5.06 23.47 23.26
N ILE A 305 -5.91 22.47 23.46
CA ILE A 305 -5.57 21.27 24.22
C ILE A 305 -4.45 20.52 23.50
N GLY A 306 -3.35 20.21 24.22
CA GLY A 306 -2.20 19.51 23.68
C GLY A 306 -1.19 20.38 22.91
N ASN A 307 -1.32 21.72 22.93
CA ASN A 307 -0.35 22.62 22.28
C ASN A 307 1.08 22.53 22.82
N SER A 308 1.29 22.00 24.01
CA SER A 308 2.63 21.67 24.52
C SER A 308 3.33 20.59 23.68
N ASN A 309 2.56 19.72 23.03
CA ASN A 309 3.10 18.68 22.16
C ASN A 309 3.30 19.22 20.74
N GLN A 310 4.55 19.26 20.27
CA GLN A 310 4.94 19.75 18.96
C GLN A 310 4.25 18.99 17.80
N GLN A 311 3.99 17.70 17.98
CA GLN A 311 3.31 16.88 16.98
C GLN A 311 1.82 17.24 16.84
N ILE A 312 1.13 17.50 17.96
CA ILE A 312 -0.27 17.95 17.96
C ILE A 312 -0.38 19.36 17.34
N ARG A 313 0.55 20.27 17.67
CA ARG A 313 0.62 21.59 17.01
C ARG A 313 0.76 21.47 15.51
N ARG A 314 1.62 20.54 15.05
CA ARG A 314 1.78 20.30 13.63
C ARG A 314 0.53 19.74 12.95
N MET A 315 -0.20 18.84 13.61
CA MET A 315 -1.50 18.35 13.06
C MET A 315 -2.52 19.49 12.95
N ARG A 316 -2.53 20.36 13.94
CA ARG A 316 -3.41 21.53 13.98
C ARG A 316 -3.11 22.55 12.88
N SER A 317 -1.82 22.72 12.48
CA SER A 317 -1.45 23.62 11.39
C SER A 317 -2.03 23.21 10.03
N ALA A 318 -2.62 22.02 9.91
CA ALA A 318 -3.38 21.63 8.71
C ALA A 318 -4.63 22.49 8.47
N PHE A 319 -5.15 23.14 9.52
CA PHE A 319 -6.30 24.04 9.45
C PHE A 319 -5.89 25.51 9.24
N ASP A 320 -4.57 25.80 9.14
CA ASP A 320 -4.05 27.15 8.93
C ASP A 320 -4.00 27.48 7.42
N LYS A 321 -4.70 28.55 7.03
CA LYS A 321 -4.75 29.03 5.66
C LYS A 321 -3.43 29.63 5.14
N SER A 322 -2.51 30.00 6.04
CA SER A 322 -1.21 30.58 5.72
C SER A 322 -0.09 29.55 5.50
N ASP A 323 -0.42 28.25 5.36
CA ASP A 323 0.57 27.17 5.24
C ASP A 323 1.39 27.32 3.95
N ALA A 324 2.70 27.51 4.13
CA ALA A 324 3.65 27.69 3.04
C ALA A 324 3.68 26.49 2.07
N SER A 325 3.47 25.25 2.59
CA SER A 325 3.45 24.04 1.77
C SER A 325 2.23 23.99 0.84
N ALA A 326 1.06 24.45 1.31
CA ALA A 326 -0.14 24.54 0.49
C ALA A 326 0.02 25.60 -0.62
N ASN A 327 0.59 26.75 -0.29
CA ASN A 327 0.86 27.82 -1.25
C ASN A 327 1.85 27.38 -2.35
N THR A 328 2.93 26.69 -1.99
CA THR A 328 3.89 26.15 -2.96
C THR A 328 3.22 25.18 -3.93
N ARG A 329 2.35 24.29 -3.45
CA ARG A 329 1.58 23.37 -4.30
C ARG A 329 0.70 24.11 -5.28
N THR A 330 -0.01 25.14 -4.84
CA THR A 330 -0.89 25.95 -5.67
C THR A 330 -0.10 26.65 -6.80
N ILE A 331 1.08 27.20 -6.48
CA ILE A 331 1.97 27.82 -7.46
C ILE A 331 2.48 26.78 -8.47
N ASN A 332 2.96 25.64 -7.98
CA ASN A 332 3.45 24.54 -8.83
C ASN A 332 2.35 24.03 -9.77
N GLN A 333 1.13 23.81 -9.27
CA GLN A 333 0.01 23.36 -10.09
C GLN A 333 -0.40 24.38 -11.15
N ALA A 334 -0.33 25.69 -10.85
CA ALA A 334 -0.59 26.74 -11.83
C ALA A 334 0.44 26.73 -12.97
N VAL A 335 1.73 26.53 -12.64
CA VAL A 335 2.80 26.38 -13.64
C VAL A 335 2.58 25.14 -14.49
N MET A 336 2.30 23.99 -13.85
CA MET A 336 2.05 22.72 -14.54
C MET A 336 0.89 22.85 -15.52
N LYS A 337 -0.23 23.45 -15.10
CA LYS A 337 -1.42 23.66 -15.93
C LYS A 337 -1.09 24.40 -17.21
N LYS A 338 -0.20 25.39 -17.17
CA LYS A 338 0.22 26.14 -18.33
C LYS A 338 0.94 25.29 -19.37
N TYR A 339 1.91 24.45 -18.92
CA TYR A 339 2.68 23.60 -19.84
C TYR A 339 1.87 22.37 -20.31
N LEU A 340 1.05 21.77 -19.45
CA LEU A 340 0.22 20.63 -19.79
C LEU A 340 -0.96 20.98 -20.72
N ALA A 341 -1.24 22.26 -20.93
CA ALA A 341 -2.21 22.66 -21.95
C ALA A 341 -1.83 22.13 -23.35
N ASP A 342 -0.54 22.14 -23.65
CA ASP A 342 0.02 21.65 -24.91
C ASP A 342 0.39 20.16 -24.90
N ALA A 343 0.20 19.46 -23.79
CA ALA A 343 0.57 18.06 -23.59
C ALA A 343 -0.62 17.27 -23.00
N PRO A 344 -1.66 16.96 -23.79
CA PRO A 344 -2.85 16.28 -23.30
C PRO A 344 -2.59 14.88 -22.74
N PHE A 345 -1.53 14.22 -23.19
CA PHE A 345 -1.02 12.92 -22.71
C PHE A 345 0.17 13.06 -21.75
N GLY A 346 0.52 14.27 -21.31
CA GLY A 346 1.63 14.51 -20.38
C GLY A 346 3.01 14.42 -21.02
N LEU A 347 4.03 14.27 -20.18
CA LEU A 347 5.43 14.12 -20.61
C LEU A 347 5.74 12.76 -21.23
N GLY A 348 4.98 11.74 -20.87
CA GLY A 348 5.29 10.32 -21.01
C GLY A 348 5.65 9.69 -19.67
N ILE A 349 5.23 8.45 -19.48
CA ILE A 349 5.39 7.71 -18.22
C ILE A 349 6.88 7.51 -17.92
N GLY A 350 7.28 7.82 -16.68
CA GLY A 350 8.63 7.62 -16.16
C GLY A 350 9.66 8.68 -16.56
N LEU A 351 9.31 9.63 -17.42
CA LEU A 351 10.23 10.73 -17.78
C LEU A 351 10.36 11.72 -16.62
N ASN A 352 11.59 12.08 -16.28
CA ASN A 352 11.93 13.00 -15.21
C ASN A 352 13.02 14.00 -15.65
N TYR A 353 13.54 14.80 -14.72
CA TYR A 353 14.57 15.79 -15.00
C TYR A 353 15.87 15.20 -15.56
N GLU A 354 16.16 13.91 -15.30
CA GLU A 354 17.36 13.24 -15.82
C GLU A 354 17.21 12.88 -17.32
N ASN A 355 15.99 12.54 -17.73
CA ASN A 355 15.68 12.11 -19.08
C ASN A 355 15.40 13.27 -20.03
N VAL A 356 14.78 14.36 -19.53
CA VAL A 356 14.36 15.49 -20.35
C VAL A 356 15.48 16.54 -20.48
N PRO A 357 16.03 16.83 -21.67
CA PRO A 357 17.12 17.80 -21.86
C PRO A 357 16.76 19.22 -21.39
N ALA A 358 17.77 19.99 -21.00
CA ALA A 358 17.58 21.34 -20.47
C ALA A 358 16.93 22.33 -21.45
N ASN A 359 17.18 22.15 -22.74
CA ASN A 359 16.61 22.98 -23.85
C ASN A 359 15.21 22.55 -24.28
N ASN A 360 14.66 21.48 -23.72
CA ASN A 360 13.34 20.98 -24.06
C ASN A 360 12.24 21.89 -23.49
N LYS A 361 11.20 22.18 -24.28
CA LYS A 361 10.02 22.96 -23.87
C LYS A 361 9.40 22.50 -22.55
N PHE A 362 9.36 21.19 -22.32
CA PHE A 362 8.73 20.57 -21.16
C PHE A 362 9.69 20.32 -19.99
N ARG A 363 10.97 20.72 -20.10
CA ARG A 363 11.96 20.56 -19.01
C ARG A 363 11.44 21.09 -17.67
N LYS A 364 10.70 22.21 -17.69
CA LYS A 364 10.15 22.82 -16.48
C LYS A 364 9.23 21.88 -15.73
N LEU A 365 8.38 21.10 -16.42
CA LEU A 365 7.50 20.09 -15.80
C LEU A 365 8.32 18.97 -15.12
N ALA A 366 9.36 18.51 -15.79
CA ALA A 366 10.22 17.45 -15.27
C ALA A 366 11.03 17.88 -14.02
N THR A 367 11.18 19.18 -13.76
CA THR A 367 11.90 19.70 -12.58
C THR A 367 11.02 20.02 -11.39
N ILE A 368 9.69 20.07 -11.56
CA ILE A 368 8.76 20.34 -10.46
C ILE A 368 8.52 19.03 -9.68
N PRO A 369 8.83 18.97 -8.36
CA PRO A 369 8.55 17.79 -7.56
C PRO A 369 7.05 17.50 -7.52
N PRO A 370 6.59 16.29 -7.86
CA PRO A 370 5.19 15.93 -7.73
C PRO A 370 4.88 15.59 -6.26
N ASP A 371 4.39 16.59 -5.52
CA ASP A 371 4.04 16.44 -4.09
C ASP A 371 2.76 15.64 -3.86
N SER A 372 2.06 15.23 -4.92
CA SER A 372 0.79 14.52 -4.91
C SER A 372 0.84 13.37 -5.90
N GLU A 373 0.21 12.26 -5.57
CA GLU A 373 0.07 11.13 -6.48
C GLU A 373 -0.72 11.51 -7.74
N TYR A 374 -1.79 12.29 -7.58
CA TYR A 374 -2.59 12.76 -8.71
C TYR A 374 -1.82 13.74 -9.61
N VAL A 375 -1.00 14.59 -9.02
CA VAL A 375 -0.12 15.50 -9.79
C VAL A 375 0.97 14.71 -10.51
N PHE A 376 1.51 13.66 -9.89
CA PHE A 376 2.46 12.75 -10.52
C PHE A 376 1.85 12.09 -11.77
N ILE A 377 0.66 11.50 -11.63
CA ILE A 377 -0.06 10.92 -12.77
C ILE A 377 -0.34 11.98 -13.84
N TRP A 378 -0.80 13.15 -13.42
CA TRP A 378 -1.13 14.25 -14.35
C TRP A 378 0.08 14.72 -15.16
N ILE A 379 1.25 14.89 -14.55
CA ILE A 379 2.48 15.25 -15.25
C ILE A 379 2.84 14.21 -16.32
N HIS A 380 2.78 12.93 -15.95
CA HIS A 380 3.24 11.85 -16.82
C HIS A 380 2.25 11.43 -17.90
N THR A 381 0.94 11.55 -17.66
CA THR A 381 -0.12 11.04 -18.53
C THR A 381 -1.11 12.12 -18.98
N GLY A 382 -0.85 13.37 -18.63
CA GLY A 382 -1.67 14.51 -19.01
C GLY A 382 -3.11 14.46 -18.44
N ARG A 383 -3.95 15.35 -19.02
CA ARG A 383 -5.37 15.40 -18.63
C ARG A 383 -6.14 14.14 -19.01
N VAL A 384 -5.75 13.46 -20.07
CA VAL A 384 -6.40 12.23 -20.51
C VAL A 384 -6.15 11.13 -19.50
N GLY A 385 -4.89 10.89 -19.11
CA GLY A 385 -4.54 9.82 -18.18
C GLY A 385 -5.05 10.06 -16.77
N ILE A 386 -4.94 11.28 -16.21
CA ILE A 386 -5.48 11.55 -14.88
C ILE A 386 -7.01 11.36 -14.83
N THR A 387 -7.74 11.75 -15.90
CA THR A 387 -9.18 11.54 -15.97
C THR A 387 -9.50 10.05 -16.01
N LEU A 388 -8.80 9.28 -16.83
CA LEU A 388 -8.99 7.83 -16.91
C LEU A 388 -8.64 7.14 -15.59
N PHE A 389 -7.56 7.54 -14.92
CA PHE A 389 -7.19 7.02 -13.61
C PHE A 389 -8.28 7.25 -12.55
N LEU A 390 -8.84 8.46 -12.50
CA LEU A 390 -9.92 8.78 -11.57
C LEU A 390 -11.19 7.99 -11.87
N ILE A 391 -11.55 7.84 -13.14
CA ILE A 391 -12.69 7.00 -13.56
C ILE A 391 -12.45 5.53 -13.16
N THR A 392 -11.27 4.99 -13.43
CA THR A 392 -10.89 3.62 -13.06
C THR A 392 -10.99 3.41 -11.54
N THR A 393 -10.41 4.32 -10.77
CA THR A 393 -10.44 4.28 -9.30
C THR A 393 -11.88 4.36 -8.77
N PHE A 394 -12.69 5.24 -9.35
CA PHE A 394 -14.10 5.39 -8.99
C PHE A 394 -14.90 4.10 -9.29
N ILE A 395 -14.73 3.50 -10.46
CA ILE A 395 -15.39 2.24 -10.85
C ILE A 395 -15.02 1.11 -9.88
N MET A 396 -13.74 0.98 -9.56
CA MET A 396 -13.27 -0.04 -8.60
C MET A 396 -13.89 0.16 -7.21
N LEU A 397 -13.86 1.38 -6.69
CA LEU A 397 -14.43 1.68 -5.37
C LEU A 397 -15.95 1.55 -5.35
N PHE A 398 -16.63 2.08 -6.37
CA PHE A 398 -18.09 1.99 -6.48
C PHE A 398 -18.55 0.54 -6.55
N GLY A 399 -17.91 -0.29 -7.36
CA GLY A 399 -18.19 -1.72 -7.45
C GLY A 399 -18.00 -2.44 -6.09
N ALA A 400 -16.93 -2.13 -5.37
CA ALA A 400 -16.69 -2.68 -4.04
C ALA A 400 -17.77 -2.22 -3.03
N CYS A 401 -18.13 -0.93 -3.02
CA CYS A 401 -19.20 -0.40 -2.17
C CYS A 401 -20.56 -1.03 -2.51
N TRP A 402 -20.86 -1.21 -3.79
CA TRP A 402 -22.07 -1.92 -4.23
C TRP A 402 -22.14 -3.34 -3.66
N ILE A 403 -21.04 -4.07 -3.69
CA ILE A 403 -20.95 -5.42 -3.12
C ILE A 403 -21.23 -5.38 -1.61
N VAL A 404 -20.59 -4.48 -0.86
CA VAL A 404 -20.81 -4.32 0.58
C VAL A 404 -22.26 -3.99 0.89
N PHE A 405 -22.90 -3.12 0.08
CA PHE A 405 -24.25 -2.68 0.31
C PHE A 405 -25.30 -3.76 -0.01
N PHE A 406 -25.13 -4.47 -1.13
CA PHE A 406 -26.23 -5.26 -1.70
C PHE A 406 -25.96 -6.75 -1.78
N LYS A 407 -24.67 -7.18 -1.76
CA LYS A 407 -24.34 -8.60 -1.98
C LYS A 407 -23.99 -9.34 -0.69
N ILE A 408 -23.42 -8.67 0.31
CA ILE A 408 -22.97 -9.31 1.56
C ILE A 408 -24.09 -9.20 2.62
N LYS A 409 -24.57 -10.34 3.11
CA LYS A 409 -25.61 -10.44 4.15
C LYS A 409 -25.03 -10.58 5.55
N SER A 410 -23.94 -11.34 5.72
CA SER A 410 -23.28 -11.55 7.00
C SER A 410 -22.76 -10.24 7.59
N PRO A 411 -23.16 -9.84 8.81
CA PRO A 411 -22.77 -8.55 9.40
C PRO A 411 -21.26 -8.40 9.61
N SER A 412 -20.59 -9.46 10.06
CA SER A 412 -19.14 -9.45 10.30
C SER A 412 -18.35 -9.37 9.00
N LEU A 413 -18.74 -10.15 7.99
CA LEU A 413 -18.10 -10.16 6.68
C LEU A 413 -18.34 -8.82 5.97
N ARG A 414 -19.55 -8.25 6.06
CA ARG A 414 -19.87 -6.91 5.56
C ARG A 414 -19.03 -5.85 6.26
N GLY A 415 -18.79 -5.99 7.57
CA GLY A 415 -17.89 -5.12 8.32
C GLY A 415 -16.45 -5.16 7.80
N ILE A 416 -15.93 -6.34 7.46
CA ILE A 416 -14.62 -6.50 6.82
C ILE A 416 -14.62 -5.76 5.47
N GLY A 417 -15.60 -6.01 4.60
CA GLY A 417 -15.71 -5.32 3.31
C GLY A 417 -15.80 -3.80 3.44
N ALA A 418 -16.61 -3.30 4.39
CA ALA A 418 -16.74 -1.87 4.67
C ALA A 418 -15.41 -1.27 5.14
N GLY A 419 -14.70 -1.94 6.05
CA GLY A 419 -13.39 -1.50 6.53
C GLY A 419 -12.35 -1.40 5.42
N LEU A 420 -12.32 -2.37 4.51
CA LEU A 420 -11.44 -2.35 3.34
C LEU A 420 -11.77 -1.19 2.38
N CYS A 421 -13.05 -0.94 2.09
CA CYS A 421 -13.46 0.21 1.29
C CYS A 421 -13.10 1.54 1.96
N CYS A 422 -13.35 1.67 3.25
CA CYS A 422 -13.06 2.89 4.00
C CYS A 422 -11.56 3.19 4.08
N ALA A 423 -10.74 2.16 4.26
CA ALA A 423 -9.28 2.29 4.25
C ALA A 423 -8.77 2.68 2.85
N PHE A 424 -9.36 2.14 1.79
CA PHE A 424 -9.03 2.53 0.42
C PHE A 424 -9.40 4.00 0.14
N VAL A 425 -10.56 4.47 0.60
CA VAL A 425 -10.93 5.89 0.52
C VAL A 425 -9.95 6.76 1.29
N ALA A 426 -9.58 6.35 2.50
CA ALA A 426 -8.65 7.09 3.35
C ALA A 426 -7.30 7.28 2.65
N ILE A 427 -6.72 6.22 2.09
CA ILE A 427 -5.41 6.32 1.43
C ILE A 427 -5.49 7.04 0.09
N GLN A 428 -6.59 6.93 -0.67
CA GLN A 428 -6.81 7.69 -1.90
C GLN A 428 -6.84 9.20 -1.62
N LEU A 429 -7.52 9.62 -0.56
CA LEU A 429 -7.49 11.02 -0.13
C LEU A 429 -6.08 11.45 0.32
N GLY A 430 -5.32 10.52 0.90
CA GLY A 430 -3.91 10.70 1.24
C GLY A 430 -3.04 10.99 0.02
N GLY A 431 -3.35 10.38 -1.10
CA GLY A 431 -2.70 10.58 -2.40
C GLY A 431 -2.75 12.03 -2.91
N TYR A 432 -3.73 12.83 -2.47
CA TYR A 432 -3.77 14.26 -2.78
C TYR A 432 -2.61 15.03 -2.14
N GLY A 433 -2.18 14.63 -0.97
CA GLY A 433 -1.12 15.31 -0.23
C GLY A 433 0.28 14.73 -0.44
N ASN A 434 0.40 13.47 -0.84
CA ASN A 434 1.68 12.79 -1.02
C ASN A 434 1.51 11.57 -1.95
N GLN A 435 2.60 11.10 -2.54
CA GLN A 435 2.61 9.84 -3.28
C GLN A 435 2.67 8.68 -2.26
N VAL A 436 1.58 7.96 -2.07
CA VAL A 436 1.50 6.92 -1.02
C VAL A 436 0.93 5.59 -1.50
N LEU A 437 0.01 5.59 -2.46
CA LEU A 437 -0.65 4.38 -2.91
C LEU A 437 0.17 3.58 -3.93
N MET A 438 1.08 4.25 -4.65
CA MET A 438 2.04 3.60 -5.54
C MET A 438 3.27 3.06 -4.79
N GLN A 439 3.40 3.32 -3.49
CA GLN A 439 4.53 2.89 -2.68
C GLN A 439 4.18 1.67 -1.84
N PHE A 440 5.19 0.80 -1.65
CA PHE A 440 5.05 -0.33 -0.74
C PHE A 440 5.18 0.12 0.74
N PRO A 441 4.52 -0.58 1.65
CA PRO A 441 3.61 -1.72 1.48
C PRO A 441 2.19 -1.32 1.06
N ASN A 442 1.88 -0.01 0.96
CA ASN A 442 0.52 0.50 0.77
C ASN A 442 -0.13 0.00 -0.52
N CYS A 443 0.61 -0.04 -1.64
CA CYS A 443 0.10 -0.55 -2.92
C CYS A 443 -0.48 -1.95 -2.73
N LEU A 444 0.30 -2.88 -2.19
CA LEU A 444 -0.11 -4.26 -2.00
C LEU A 444 -1.30 -4.39 -1.02
N LEU A 445 -1.24 -3.66 0.12
CA LEU A 445 -2.26 -3.76 1.16
C LEU A 445 -3.63 -3.22 0.73
N PHE A 446 -3.66 -2.04 0.11
CA PHE A 446 -4.93 -1.37 -0.14
C PHE A 446 -5.56 -1.77 -1.47
N TYR A 447 -4.80 -2.02 -2.53
CA TYR A 447 -5.34 -2.64 -3.74
C TYR A 447 -5.70 -4.10 -3.51
N GLY A 448 -4.85 -4.87 -2.82
CA GLY A 448 -5.18 -6.24 -2.40
C GLY A 448 -6.39 -6.28 -1.48
N GLY A 449 -6.49 -5.37 -0.52
CA GLY A 449 -7.65 -5.22 0.35
C GLY A 449 -8.94 -4.94 -0.43
N LEU A 450 -8.92 -3.98 -1.36
CA LEU A 450 -10.09 -3.68 -2.20
C LEU A 450 -10.48 -4.89 -3.05
N THR A 451 -9.50 -5.63 -3.58
CA THR A 451 -9.71 -6.87 -4.32
C THR A 451 -10.48 -7.90 -3.50
N LEU A 452 -10.13 -8.05 -2.23
CA LEU A 452 -10.83 -9.01 -1.35
C LEU A 452 -12.33 -8.73 -1.26
N VAL A 453 -12.76 -7.45 -1.32
CA VAL A 453 -14.19 -7.12 -1.29
C VAL A 453 -14.96 -7.82 -2.41
N TYR A 454 -14.36 -7.95 -3.59
CA TYR A 454 -14.97 -8.64 -4.74
C TYR A 454 -15.08 -10.15 -4.55
N ILE A 455 -14.31 -10.73 -3.63
CA ILE A 455 -14.29 -12.16 -3.32
C ILE A 455 -15.28 -12.50 -2.19
N LEU A 456 -15.52 -11.57 -1.25
CA LEU A 456 -16.31 -11.81 -0.04
C LEU A 456 -17.67 -12.49 -0.29
N PRO A 457 -18.49 -12.11 -1.31
CA PRO A 457 -19.76 -12.78 -1.55
C PRO A 457 -19.64 -14.28 -1.85
N ARG A 458 -18.53 -14.69 -2.47
CA ARG A 458 -18.30 -16.09 -2.88
C ARG A 458 -17.91 -16.99 -1.72
N ILE A 459 -17.36 -16.43 -0.65
CA ILE A 459 -16.95 -17.17 0.55
C ILE A 459 -17.93 -16.98 1.72
N GLU A 460 -19.06 -16.32 1.52
CA GLU A 460 -19.96 -15.92 2.62
C GLU A 460 -20.58 -17.12 3.34
N ASN A 461 -20.99 -18.18 2.63
CA ASN A 461 -21.55 -19.38 3.24
C ASN A 461 -20.50 -20.08 4.12
N GLU A 462 -19.31 -20.31 3.60
CA GLU A 462 -18.20 -20.89 4.33
C GLU A 462 -17.76 -19.98 5.51
N TRP A 463 -17.89 -18.66 5.35
CA TRP A 463 -17.59 -17.69 6.42
C TRP A 463 -18.56 -17.87 7.60
N ASN A 464 -19.85 -18.01 7.33
CA ASN A 464 -20.84 -18.16 8.39
C ASN A 464 -20.61 -19.47 9.19
N GLU A 465 -20.26 -20.57 8.52
CA GLU A 465 -19.89 -21.83 9.17
C GLU A 465 -18.61 -21.68 10.01
N TYR A 466 -17.58 -21.08 9.43
CA TYR A 466 -16.29 -20.83 10.09
C TYR A 466 -16.46 -19.94 11.33
N GLU A 467 -17.20 -18.84 11.22
CA GLU A 467 -17.46 -17.92 12.33
C GLU A 467 -18.27 -18.59 13.45
N SER A 468 -19.31 -19.34 13.11
CA SER A 468 -20.12 -20.08 14.10
C SER A 468 -19.28 -21.11 14.87
N GLY A 469 -18.35 -21.81 14.20
CA GLY A 469 -17.39 -22.70 14.83
C GLY A 469 -16.44 -21.98 15.80
N LEU A 470 -16.00 -20.76 15.49
CA LEU A 470 -15.18 -19.96 16.40
C LEU A 470 -15.97 -19.49 17.63
N LEU A 471 -17.22 -19.06 17.45
CA LEU A 471 -18.11 -18.65 18.54
C LEU A 471 -18.42 -19.82 19.49
N ALA A 472 -18.63 -21.02 18.97
CA ALA A 472 -18.84 -22.23 19.78
C ALA A 472 -17.62 -22.54 20.65
N LYS A 473 -16.40 -22.47 20.09
CA LYS A 473 -15.14 -22.63 20.84
C LYS A 473 -14.94 -21.58 21.93
N GLU A 474 -15.32 -20.32 21.70
CA GLU A 474 -15.26 -19.27 22.73
C GLU A 474 -16.25 -19.55 23.87
N ALA A 475 -17.46 -20.01 23.54
CA ALA A 475 -18.47 -20.35 24.52
C ALA A 475 -18.03 -21.53 25.40
N GLU A 476 -17.42 -22.58 24.83
CA GLU A 476 -16.87 -23.71 25.53
C GLU A 476 -15.75 -23.33 26.51
N LYS A 477 -14.78 -22.50 26.03
CA LYS A 477 -13.69 -21.96 26.86
C LYS A 477 -14.24 -21.19 28.07
N LYS A 478 -15.31 -20.39 27.87
CA LYS A 478 -15.95 -19.63 28.95
C LYS A 478 -16.59 -20.56 29.98
N LYS A 479 -17.28 -21.62 29.54
CA LYS A 479 -17.87 -22.64 30.44
C LYS A 479 -16.80 -23.34 31.28
N LEU A 480 -15.66 -23.70 30.66
CA LEU A 480 -14.54 -24.36 31.39
C LEU A 480 -13.87 -23.41 32.41
N LYS A 481 -13.79 -22.11 32.09
CA LYS A 481 -13.23 -21.11 33.01
C LYS A 481 -14.14 -20.80 34.21
N ASN A 482 -15.46 -20.93 34.04
CA ASN A 482 -16.43 -20.73 35.10
C ASN A 482 -16.60 -21.96 35.99
N LYS A 483 -16.05 -23.13 35.61
CA LYS A 483 -16.04 -24.36 36.38
C LYS A 483 -14.78 -24.55 37.27
N LYS A 484 -13.75 -23.73 37.04
CA LYS A 484 -12.56 -23.59 37.88
C LYS A 484 -12.74 -22.43 38.86
#